data_230d429923ab6b37df1251e8263ee8b2
#
_entry.id   230d429923ab6b37df1251e8263ee8b2
#
_cell.length_a   1.000
_cell.length_b   1.000
_cell.length_c   1.000
_cell.angle_alpha   90.00
_cell.angle_beta   90.00
_cell.angle_gamma   90.00
#
_symmetry.space_group_name_H-M   'P 1'
#
loop_
_entity.id
_entity.type
_entity.pdbx_description
1 polymer ?
#
loop_
_entity_poly.entity_id
_entity_poly.type
_entity_poly.pdbx_seq_one_letter_code
_entity_poly.pdbx_strand_id
1 'polypeptide(L)'
;MPKATTASRPARAAKDRGWVAALRLSLTSDLGPRSGWTVSEMRGRVLLNVSASAAGGARQQRVLLFEWAASERQAIHAAILAIHADYRDGVPLDLAIETHARIPTEESSHVGMTVSEAINWPQLIQGFKDHKLSSGAIKQSTWDQLYWRRMGVILDAVGGKRRPISPKQLLEGVIESWKDRPGSRGRQLQVQFTAALLRWGVDSERLPSSWAPPLDLSIYVGRKREERGITTPIEASHVLDLAEAIPDPRWRLAFQLMAAYGLRPEELQHLEIQKGQLWTTYQKVSSRGRTRSRVLRLLPCDDWGKAWDLEKAFRADRMPPMRPGHGAEDLGTYMRRRPLWQQLRREYEEKGEKLVLYSCRHGYAHRAHVICELPPKVVAAAMGHSVETHLAAYSRWCGDDVVDDAFAKAERRLSQS
;
A
#
# COMPACT_ATOMS: atom_id res chain seq x y z
N MET A 1 -61.37 9.36 15.29
CA MET A 1 -60.37 8.48 15.94
C MET A 1 -59.12 8.51 15.10
N PRO A 2 -58.02 9.18 15.50
CA PRO A 2 -56.80 9.23 14.73
C PRO A 2 -55.97 7.94 15.02
N LYS A 3 -55.39 7.39 13.95
CA LYS A 3 -54.47 6.23 14.00
C LYS A 3 -53.13 6.63 14.64
N ALA A 4 -52.68 5.83 15.55
CA ALA A 4 -51.43 5.99 16.27
C ALA A 4 -50.23 5.95 15.29
N THR A 5 -49.40 6.99 15.39
CA THR A 5 -48.12 7.13 14.68
C THR A 5 -47.10 6.17 15.32
N THR A 6 -46.61 5.23 14.56
CA THR A 6 -45.52 4.35 14.96
C THR A 6 -44.23 5.17 15.12
N ALA A 7 -43.71 5.23 16.32
CA ALA A 7 -42.45 5.88 16.66
C ALA A 7 -41.29 5.22 15.90
N SER A 8 -40.52 6.03 15.19
CA SER A 8 -39.29 5.63 14.49
C SER A 8 -38.22 5.19 15.51
N ARG A 9 -37.71 3.98 15.32
CA ARG A 9 -36.60 3.43 16.09
C ARG A 9 -35.33 4.25 15.84
N PRO A 10 -34.55 4.61 16.87
CA PRO A 10 -33.50 5.59 16.74
C PRO A 10 -32.27 5.06 15.97
N ALA A 11 -31.51 5.99 15.38
CA ALA A 11 -30.36 5.83 14.51
C ALA A 11 -29.13 5.01 15.06
N ARG A 12 -29.24 4.43 16.25
CA ARG A 12 -28.24 3.60 16.90
C ARG A 12 -28.00 2.26 16.15
N ALA A 13 -29.04 1.75 15.46
CA ALA A 13 -29.01 0.48 14.74
C ALA A 13 -28.14 0.46 13.46
N ALA A 14 -27.74 1.61 12.91
CA ALA A 14 -26.94 1.68 11.68
C ALA A 14 -25.42 1.57 11.94
N LYS A 15 -24.95 2.03 13.11
CA LYS A 15 -23.53 1.99 13.49
C LYS A 15 -23.06 0.58 13.91
N ASP A 16 -24.00 -0.24 14.41
CA ASP A 16 -23.71 -1.61 14.89
C ASP A 16 -23.67 -2.65 13.77
N ARG A 17 -24.12 -2.35 12.56
CA ARG A 17 -24.18 -3.32 11.45
C ARG A 17 -22.82 -3.64 10.83
N GLY A 18 -21.87 -2.73 10.85
CA GLY A 18 -20.57 -2.88 10.19
C GLY A 18 -19.67 -3.96 10.82
N TRP A 19 -19.57 -3.98 12.15
CA TRP A 19 -18.72 -4.95 12.85
C TRP A 19 -19.31 -6.37 12.83
N VAL A 20 -20.64 -6.49 12.86
CA VAL A 20 -21.32 -7.79 12.76
C VAL A 20 -21.14 -8.42 11.38
N ALA A 21 -21.27 -7.61 10.32
CA ALA A 21 -20.99 -8.07 8.96
C ALA A 21 -19.52 -8.51 8.81
N ALA A 22 -18.61 -7.75 9.38
CA ALA A 22 -17.19 -8.08 9.37
C ALA A 22 -16.87 -9.34 10.18
N LEU A 23 -17.49 -9.55 11.35
CA LEU A 23 -17.34 -10.78 12.14
C LEU A 23 -17.84 -11.99 11.35
N ARG A 24 -19.02 -11.91 10.75
CA ARG A 24 -19.61 -13.01 9.96
C ARG A 24 -18.77 -13.32 8.72
N LEU A 25 -18.24 -12.30 8.06
CA LEU A 25 -17.35 -12.48 6.91
C LEU A 25 -16.05 -13.19 7.30
N SER A 26 -15.42 -12.79 8.41
CA SER A 26 -14.23 -13.45 8.94
C SER A 26 -14.50 -14.90 9.30
N LEU A 27 -15.60 -15.19 10.03
CA LEU A 27 -15.98 -16.55 10.34
C LEU A 27 -16.25 -17.38 9.09
N THR A 28 -16.90 -16.82 8.08
CA THR A 28 -17.14 -17.51 6.80
C THR A 28 -15.85 -17.78 6.05
N SER A 29 -14.88 -16.86 6.12
CA SER A 29 -13.55 -17.03 5.51
C SER A 29 -12.78 -18.18 6.15
N ASP A 30 -12.79 -18.25 7.48
CA ASP A 30 -11.94 -19.18 8.23
C ASP A 30 -12.57 -20.56 8.40
N LEU A 31 -13.89 -20.64 8.58
CA LEU A 31 -14.63 -21.90 8.73
C LEU A 31 -15.13 -22.48 7.40
N GLY A 32 -15.12 -21.69 6.34
CA GLY A 32 -15.65 -22.02 5.03
C GLY A 32 -17.12 -21.61 4.82
N PRO A 33 -17.52 -21.36 3.55
CA PRO A 33 -18.82 -20.75 3.19
C PRO A 33 -20.04 -21.64 3.50
N ARG A 34 -19.83 -22.92 3.81
CA ARG A 34 -20.87 -23.91 4.14
C ARG A 34 -20.63 -24.60 5.48
N SER A 35 -19.85 -23.99 6.38
CA SER A 35 -19.53 -24.56 7.69
C SER A 35 -20.77 -24.86 8.53
N GLY A 36 -21.87 -24.15 8.31
CA GLY A 36 -23.07 -24.25 9.11
C GLY A 36 -22.99 -23.57 10.49
N TRP A 37 -21.89 -22.85 10.76
CA TRP A 37 -21.64 -22.10 11.99
C TRP A 37 -21.93 -20.61 11.78
N THR A 38 -22.81 -20.04 12.62
CA THR A 38 -23.21 -18.63 12.52
C THR A 38 -23.39 -18.02 13.89
N VAL A 39 -23.30 -16.68 13.96
CA VAL A 39 -23.50 -15.92 15.19
C VAL A 39 -24.60 -14.88 15.03
N SER A 40 -25.34 -14.67 16.12
CA SER A 40 -26.39 -13.67 16.22
C SER A 40 -26.48 -13.10 17.64
N GLU A 41 -27.22 -12.00 17.79
CA GLU A 41 -27.50 -11.44 19.09
C GLU A 41 -28.65 -12.18 19.78
N MET A 42 -28.50 -12.41 21.09
CA MET A 42 -29.56 -12.84 21.97
C MET A 42 -29.44 -12.15 23.33
N ARG A 43 -30.35 -11.20 23.62
CA ARG A 43 -30.42 -10.45 24.91
C ARG A 43 -29.08 -9.79 25.29
N GLY A 44 -28.39 -9.17 24.31
CA GLY A 44 -27.10 -8.54 24.52
C GLY A 44 -25.89 -9.48 24.58
N ARG A 45 -26.11 -10.79 24.36
CA ARG A 45 -25.07 -11.83 24.35
C ARG A 45 -24.93 -12.44 22.96
N VAL A 46 -23.83 -13.17 22.76
CA VAL A 46 -23.55 -13.90 21.53
C VAL A 46 -24.30 -15.23 21.52
N LEU A 47 -25.18 -15.44 20.55
CA LEU A 47 -25.79 -16.73 20.27
C LEU A 47 -25.03 -17.43 19.16
N LEU A 48 -24.35 -18.52 19.49
CA LEU A 48 -23.74 -19.41 18.54
C LEU A 48 -24.81 -20.38 17.98
N ASN A 49 -24.89 -20.48 16.65
CA ASN A 49 -25.79 -21.41 15.96
C ASN A 49 -24.96 -22.37 15.13
N VAL A 50 -25.17 -23.67 15.34
CA VAL A 50 -24.61 -24.78 14.56
C VAL A 50 -25.77 -25.47 13.84
N SER A 51 -25.72 -25.49 12.50
CA SER A 51 -26.79 -26.06 11.68
C SER A 51 -26.93 -27.60 11.92
N ALA A 52 -28.06 -28.15 11.60
CA ALA A 52 -28.30 -29.59 11.73
C ALA A 52 -27.28 -30.42 10.93
N SER A 53 -26.90 -29.97 9.76
CA SER A 53 -25.88 -30.60 8.92
C SER A 53 -24.48 -30.60 9.54
N ALA A 54 -24.12 -29.50 10.19
CA ALA A 54 -22.83 -29.35 10.87
C ALA A 54 -22.80 -30.07 12.22
N ALA A 55 -23.97 -30.24 12.87
CA ALA A 55 -24.12 -30.90 14.15
C ALA A 55 -24.32 -32.43 14.03
N GLY A 56 -24.39 -32.98 12.81
CA GLY A 56 -24.63 -34.39 12.57
C GLY A 56 -26.02 -34.88 13.02
N GLY A 57 -27.01 -33.94 13.13
CA GLY A 57 -28.35 -34.26 13.62
C GLY A 57 -29.23 -33.04 13.79
N ALA A 58 -29.64 -32.72 15.02
CA ALA A 58 -30.48 -31.54 15.31
C ALA A 58 -29.65 -30.26 15.37
N ARG A 59 -30.24 -29.13 14.95
CA ARG A 59 -29.64 -27.80 15.12
C ARG A 59 -29.34 -27.54 16.58
N GLN A 60 -28.14 -27.04 16.85
CA GLN A 60 -27.71 -26.67 18.19
C GLN A 60 -27.57 -25.16 18.32
N GLN A 61 -27.95 -24.62 19.47
CA GLN A 61 -27.83 -23.20 19.79
C GLN A 61 -27.29 -23.06 21.22
N ARG A 62 -26.29 -22.22 21.39
CA ARG A 62 -25.72 -21.95 22.72
C ARG A 62 -25.46 -20.47 22.87
N VAL A 63 -25.76 -19.92 24.04
CA VAL A 63 -25.42 -18.55 24.40
C VAL A 63 -24.04 -18.54 24.99
N LEU A 64 -23.13 -17.77 24.37
CA LEU A 64 -21.78 -17.56 24.87
C LEU A 64 -21.75 -16.36 25.81
N LEU A 65 -20.81 -16.34 26.74
CA LEU A 65 -20.73 -15.29 27.78
C LEU A 65 -20.21 -13.94 27.30
N PHE A 66 -19.82 -13.82 26.03
CA PHE A 66 -19.39 -12.55 25.43
C PHE A 66 -20.55 -11.58 25.28
N GLU A 67 -20.28 -10.30 25.49
CA GLU A 67 -21.22 -9.26 25.14
C GLU A 67 -21.34 -9.08 23.62
N TRP A 68 -22.55 -8.76 23.12
CA TRP A 68 -22.76 -8.46 21.72
C TRP A 68 -22.30 -7.03 21.43
N ALA A 69 -20.97 -6.79 21.46
CA ALA A 69 -20.35 -5.48 21.30
C ALA A 69 -19.18 -5.53 20.32
N ALA A 70 -18.91 -4.40 19.66
CA ALA A 70 -17.80 -4.29 18.71
C ALA A 70 -16.42 -4.53 19.36
N SER A 71 -16.27 -4.19 20.64
CA SER A 71 -15.07 -4.44 21.44
C SER A 71 -14.74 -5.92 21.61
N GLU A 72 -15.78 -6.76 21.68
CA GLU A 72 -15.65 -8.21 21.88
C GLU A 72 -15.42 -8.99 20.59
N ARG A 73 -15.48 -8.33 19.43
CA ARG A 73 -15.46 -8.98 18.11
C ARG A 73 -14.30 -9.98 17.93
N GLN A 74 -13.10 -9.61 18.39
CA GLN A 74 -11.91 -10.46 18.25
C GLN A 74 -11.98 -11.68 19.17
N ALA A 75 -12.38 -11.48 20.43
CA ALA A 75 -12.57 -12.55 21.40
C ALA A 75 -13.65 -13.53 20.95
N ILE A 76 -14.77 -13.02 20.44
CA ILE A 76 -15.84 -13.85 19.85
C ILE A 76 -15.33 -14.69 18.69
N HIS A 77 -14.59 -14.06 17.77
CA HIS A 77 -14.04 -14.74 16.60
C HIS A 77 -13.06 -15.86 16.99
N ALA A 78 -12.08 -15.55 17.85
CA ALA A 78 -11.09 -16.53 18.33
C ALA A 78 -11.74 -17.70 19.08
N ALA A 79 -12.69 -17.41 19.98
CA ALA A 79 -13.41 -18.42 20.73
C ALA A 79 -14.18 -19.38 19.80
N ILE A 80 -14.87 -18.84 18.78
CA ILE A 80 -15.63 -19.67 17.84
C ILE A 80 -14.73 -20.56 17.01
N LEU A 81 -13.56 -20.10 16.58
CA LEU A 81 -12.58 -20.92 15.87
C LEU A 81 -12.05 -22.05 16.74
N ALA A 82 -11.71 -21.77 18.00
CA ALA A 82 -11.25 -22.78 18.95
C ALA A 82 -12.33 -23.80 19.28
N ILE A 83 -13.57 -23.36 19.54
CA ILE A 83 -14.73 -24.26 19.76
C ILE A 83 -14.98 -25.13 18.55
N HIS A 84 -14.88 -24.58 17.33
CA HIS A 84 -15.05 -25.33 16.10
C HIS A 84 -13.94 -26.37 15.89
N ALA A 85 -12.69 -26.07 16.21
CA ALA A 85 -11.57 -26.98 16.12
C ALA A 85 -11.78 -28.18 17.06
N ASP A 86 -12.04 -27.94 18.34
CA ASP A 86 -12.31 -28.98 19.33
C ASP A 86 -13.52 -29.82 18.95
N TYR A 87 -14.60 -29.19 18.46
CA TYR A 87 -15.80 -29.89 18.02
C TYR A 87 -15.53 -30.82 16.83
N ARG A 88 -14.70 -30.40 15.88
CA ARG A 88 -14.25 -31.27 14.78
C ARG A 88 -13.39 -32.44 15.24
N ASP A 89 -12.63 -32.24 16.30
CA ASP A 89 -11.79 -33.27 16.91
C ASP A 89 -12.58 -34.22 17.83
N GLY A 90 -13.93 -34.10 17.87
CA GLY A 90 -14.84 -34.97 18.58
C GLY A 90 -15.17 -34.55 20.01
N VAL A 91 -14.75 -33.37 20.45
CA VAL A 91 -15.12 -32.82 21.76
C VAL A 91 -16.60 -32.38 21.75
N PRO A 92 -17.43 -32.75 22.73
CA PRO A 92 -18.80 -32.28 22.82
C PRO A 92 -18.89 -30.75 22.83
N LEU A 93 -19.90 -30.19 22.12
CA LEU A 93 -20.04 -28.73 21.94
C LEU A 93 -20.06 -27.97 23.28
N ASP A 94 -20.75 -28.50 24.28
CA ASP A 94 -20.85 -27.87 25.59
C ASP A 94 -19.50 -27.80 26.30
N LEU A 95 -18.70 -28.86 26.22
CA LEU A 95 -17.35 -28.91 26.80
C LEU A 95 -16.37 -27.96 26.06
N ALA A 96 -16.43 -27.94 24.72
CA ALA A 96 -15.64 -27.00 23.93
C ALA A 96 -15.99 -25.53 24.26
N ILE A 97 -17.28 -25.25 24.50
CA ILE A 97 -17.72 -23.90 24.93
C ILE A 97 -17.21 -23.57 26.33
N GLU A 98 -17.28 -24.51 27.29
CA GLU A 98 -16.76 -24.28 28.64
C GLU A 98 -15.24 -24.00 28.63
N THR A 99 -14.53 -24.62 27.71
CA THR A 99 -13.09 -24.42 27.56
C THR A 99 -12.72 -23.06 26.96
N HIS A 100 -13.48 -22.63 25.95
CA HIS A 100 -13.04 -21.47 25.13
C HIS A 100 -13.94 -20.22 25.24
N ALA A 101 -15.15 -20.32 25.82
CA ALA A 101 -16.10 -19.21 25.93
C ALA A 101 -16.20 -18.59 27.33
N ARG A 102 -15.28 -18.90 28.23
CA ARG A 102 -15.19 -18.21 29.52
C ARG A 102 -14.54 -16.83 29.30
N ILE A 103 -15.22 -15.77 29.75
CA ILE A 103 -14.59 -14.44 29.90
C ILE A 103 -13.51 -14.61 30.98
N PRO A 104 -12.23 -14.25 30.72
CA PRO A 104 -11.27 -14.17 31.81
C PRO A 104 -11.80 -13.10 32.80
N THR A 105 -12.28 -13.51 33.93
CA THR A 105 -12.47 -12.59 35.07
C THR A 105 -11.10 -12.11 35.49
N GLU A 106 -10.94 -10.81 35.77
CA GLU A 106 -9.67 -10.18 36.18
C GLU A 106 -9.00 -10.88 37.37
N GLU A 107 -9.73 -11.67 38.15
CA GLU A 107 -9.24 -12.47 39.27
C GLU A 107 -8.54 -13.77 38.86
N SER A 108 -8.65 -14.23 37.59
CA SER A 108 -8.03 -15.47 37.11
C SER A 108 -6.63 -15.26 36.51
N SER A 109 -6.17 -14.01 36.42
CA SER A 109 -4.85 -13.67 35.85
C SER A 109 -3.68 -13.82 36.85
N HIS A 110 -3.91 -14.33 38.06
CA HIS A 110 -2.83 -14.49 39.06
C HIS A 110 -2.40 -15.94 39.35
N VAL A 111 -2.76 -16.91 38.54
CA VAL A 111 -2.22 -18.27 38.70
C VAL A 111 -1.37 -18.62 37.50
N GLY A 112 -0.07 -18.51 37.69
CA GLY A 112 0.93 -19.25 36.91
C GLY A 112 1.53 -18.59 35.69
N MET A 113 1.84 -17.28 35.68
CA MET A 113 2.94 -16.80 34.87
C MET A 113 4.18 -16.60 35.76
N THR A 114 4.86 -17.71 36.00
CA THR A 114 6.26 -17.65 36.33
C THR A 114 7.01 -16.93 35.22
N VAL A 115 7.61 -15.79 35.60
CA VAL A 115 8.64 -15.09 34.83
C VAL A 115 8.31 -14.96 33.35
N SER A 116 7.65 -13.85 32.98
CA SER A 116 7.65 -13.37 31.59
C SER A 116 9.12 -13.28 31.16
N GLU A 117 9.58 -14.28 30.41
CA GLU A 117 10.84 -14.14 29.66
C GLU A 117 10.68 -12.87 28.83
N ALA A 118 11.49 -11.89 29.14
CA ALA A 118 11.45 -10.60 28.47
C ALA A 118 11.60 -10.87 26.96
N ILE A 119 10.61 -10.49 26.16
CA ILE A 119 10.61 -10.69 24.71
C ILE A 119 11.97 -10.26 24.15
N ASN A 120 12.68 -11.17 23.52
CA ASN A 120 13.94 -10.88 22.84
C ASN A 120 13.67 -10.24 21.48
N TRP A 121 13.42 -8.93 21.51
CA TRP A 121 13.10 -8.14 20.31
C TRP A 121 14.16 -8.23 19.21
N PRO A 122 15.48 -8.15 19.50
CA PRO A 122 16.51 -8.35 18.47
C PRO A 122 16.39 -9.69 17.76
N GLN A 123 16.19 -10.78 18.51
CA GLN A 123 16.04 -12.12 17.94
C GLN A 123 14.73 -12.26 17.17
N LEU A 124 13.64 -11.67 17.63
CA LEU A 124 12.36 -11.63 16.93
C LEU A 124 12.50 -10.93 15.58
N ILE A 125 13.15 -9.76 15.54
CA ILE A 125 13.39 -9.00 14.31
C ILE A 125 14.30 -9.76 13.36
N GLN A 126 15.33 -10.43 13.86
CA GLN A 126 16.21 -11.27 13.02
C GLN A 126 15.42 -12.43 12.40
N GLY A 127 14.61 -13.14 13.18
CA GLY A 127 13.77 -14.21 12.64
C GLY A 127 12.76 -13.72 11.61
N PHE A 128 12.18 -12.53 11.81
CA PHE A 128 11.28 -11.91 10.83
C PHE A 128 12.02 -11.55 9.53
N LYS A 129 13.26 -11.06 9.61
CA LYS A 129 14.13 -10.81 8.47
C LYS A 129 14.35 -12.09 7.67
N ASP A 130 14.78 -13.13 8.36
CA ASP A 130 15.11 -14.42 7.73
C ASP A 130 13.88 -15.02 7.04
N HIS A 131 12.71 -14.97 7.69
CA HIS A 131 11.45 -15.39 7.10
C HIS A 131 11.10 -14.60 5.84
N LYS A 132 11.21 -13.26 5.87
CA LYS A 132 10.90 -12.40 4.71
C LYS A 132 11.82 -12.63 3.53
N LEU A 133 13.09 -12.89 3.78
CA LEU A 133 14.09 -13.16 2.75
C LEU A 133 13.97 -14.58 2.19
N SER A 134 13.88 -15.60 3.05
CA SER A 134 13.78 -17.00 2.65
C SER A 134 12.50 -17.32 1.88
N SER A 135 11.37 -16.69 2.26
CA SER A 135 10.11 -16.80 1.54
C SER A 135 10.09 -16.07 0.18
N GLY A 136 11.14 -15.31 -0.15
CA GLY A 136 11.18 -14.47 -1.36
C GLY A 136 10.19 -13.29 -1.34
N ALA A 137 9.55 -13.01 -0.19
CA ALA A 137 8.59 -11.91 -0.05
C ALA A 137 9.22 -10.55 -0.31
N ILE A 138 10.50 -10.39 0.03
CA ILE A 138 11.27 -9.18 -0.23
C ILE A 138 12.71 -9.53 -0.65
N LYS A 139 13.39 -8.56 -1.30
CA LYS A 139 14.82 -8.64 -1.58
C LYS A 139 15.63 -8.08 -0.41
N GLN A 140 16.91 -8.47 -0.29
CA GLN A 140 17.84 -7.91 0.69
C GLN A 140 17.86 -6.36 0.62
N SER A 141 17.95 -5.78 -0.58
CA SER A 141 17.94 -4.32 -0.77
C SER A 141 16.67 -3.65 -0.22
N THR A 142 15.51 -4.32 -0.29
CA THR A 142 14.26 -3.82 0.28
C THR A 142 14.31 -3.84 1.81
N TRP A 143 14.91 -4.90 2.39
CA TRP A 143 15.14 -4.94 3.83
C TRP A 143 16.02 -3.78 4.29
N ASP A 144 17.17 -3.58 3.65
CA ASP A 144 18.16 -2.57 4.03
C ASP A 144 17.62 -1.15 3.87
N GLN A 145 16.87 -0.88 2.81
CA GLN A 145 16.34 0.45 2.52
C GLN A 145 15.07 0.81 3.31
N LEU A 146 14.18 -0.16 3.56
CA LEU A 146 12.86 0.11 4.11
C LEU A 146 12.65 -0.46 5.51
N TYR A 147 12.99 -1.73 5.73
CA TYR A 147 12.69 -2.43 6.98
C TYR A 147 13.67 -2.08 8.09
N TRP A 148 14.97 -2.08 7.81
CA TRP A 148 16.01 -1.86 8.82
C TRP A 148 15.77 -0.63 9.68
N ARG A 149 15.53 0.51 9.05
CA ARG A 149 15.24 1.77 9.77
C ARG A 149 13.98 1.69 10.62
N ARG A 150 12.97 0.93 10.19
CA ARG A 150 11.71 0.76 10.91
C ARG A 150 11.84 -0.18 12.09
N MET A 151 12.63 -1.21 11.95
CA MET A 151 12.96 -2.13 13.04
C MET A 151 13.82 -1.43 14.11
N GLY A 152 14.71 -0.52 13.73
CA GLY A 152 15.45 0.33 14.65
C GLY A 152 14.52 1.15 15.56
N VAL A 153 13.48 1.78 14.99
CA VAL A 153 12.47 2.52 15.80
C VAL A 153 11.74 1.62 16.79
N ILE A 154 11.49 0.35 16.44
CA ILE A 154 10.89 -0.62 17.38
C ILE A 154 11.88 -0.91 18.52
N LEU A 155 13.16 -1.16 18.20
CA LEU A 155 14.20 -1.41 19.20
C LEU A 155 14.36 -0.22 20.15
N ASP A 156 14.31 1.00 19.63
CA ASP A 156 14.36 2.23 20.46
C ASP A 156 13.15 2.32 21.39
N ALA A 157 11.95 1.99 20.89
CA ALA A 157 10.73 2.03 21.69
C ALA A 157 10.74 0.99 22.82
N VAL A 158 11.20 -0.24 22.55
CA VAL A 158 11.25 -1.32 23.56
C VAL A 158 12.46 -1.22 24.49
N GLY A 159 13.52 -0.55 24.06
CA GLY A 159 14.72 -0.26 24.88
C GLY A 159 14.58 0.98 25.77
N GLY A 160 13.54 1.79 25.56
CA GLY A 160 13.32 3.04 26.28
C GLY A 160 12.93 2.86 27.75
N LYS A 161 12.86 3.99 28.47
CA LYS A 161 12.47 3.99 29.91
C LYS A 161 11.07 3.44 30.17
N ARG A 162 10.15 3.65 29.22
CA ARG A 162 8.78 3.13 29.28
C ARG A 162 8.64 2.00 28.26
N ARG A 163 8.99 0.80 28.68
CA ARG A 163 8.86 -0.40 27.83
C ARG A 163 7.39 -0.69 27.56
N PRO A 164 6.98 -0.86 26.29
CA PRO A 164 5.61 -1.22 25.97
C PRO A 164 5.31 -2.64 26.47
N ILE A 165 4.18 -2.82 27.13
CA ILE A 165 3.69 -4.11 27.63
C ILE A 165 2.53 -4.66 26.77
N SER A 166 2.16 -3.95 25.70
CA SER A 166 1.09 -4.34 24.80
C SER A 166 1.36 -3.85 23.38
N PRO A 167 0.74 -4.47 22.35
CA PRO A 167 0.86 -4.03 20.96
C PRO A 167 0.37 -2.59 20.76
N LYS A 168 -0.65 -2.16 21.52
CA LYS A 168 -1.15 -0.78 21.51
C LYS A 168 -0.07 0.19 21.93
N GLN A 169 0.55 -0.04 23.09
CA GLN A 169 1.61 0.83 23.59
C GLN A 169 2.84 0.84 22.68
N LEU A 170 3.18 -0.30 22.06
CA LEU A 170 4.26 -0.34 21.08
C LEU A 170 3.92 0.51 19.84
N LEU A 171 2.71 0.38 19.30
CA LEU A 171 2.26 1.19 18.17
C LEU A 171 2.24 2.68 18.50
N GLU A 172 1.81 3.07 19.68
CA GLU A 172 1.88 4.46 20.18
C GLU A 172 3.32 4.94 20.29
N GLY A 173 4.22 4.14 20.87
CA GLY A 173 5.64 4.47 21.02
C GLY A 173 6.35 4.67 19.67
N VAL A 174 6.16 3.76 18.74
CA VAL A 174 6.86 3.85 17.43
C VAL A 174 6.40 5.01 16.55
N ILE A 175 5.23 5.60 16.81
CA ILE A 175 4.74 6.75 16.04
C ILE A 175 5.06 8.10 16.69
N GLU A 176 5.67 8.14 17.86
CA GLU A 176 5.97 9.39 18.57
C GLU A 176 6.81 10.36 17.73
N SER A 177 7.79 9.86 16.98
CA SER A 177 8.60 10.67 16.07
C SER A 177 7.82 11.25 14.86
N TRP A 178 6.56 10.85 14.67
CA TRP A 178 5.66 11.34 13.61
C TRP A 178 4.38 11.99 14.16
N LYS A 179 4.33 12.35 15.46
CA LYS A 179 3.12 12.94 16.06
C LYS A 179 2.63 14.19 15.32
N ASP A 180 3.55 15.02 14.85
CA ASP A 180 3.26 16.25 14.09
C ASP A 180 2.93 16.01 12.62
N ARG A 181 2.99 14.76 12.13
CA ARG A 181 2.78 14.37 10.74
C ARG A 181 1.80 13.22 10.59
N PRO A 182 0.55 13.36 11.11
CA PRO A 182 -0.47 12.33 10.96
C PRO A 182 -0.74 12.07 9.47
N GLY A 183 -1.03 10.81 9.12
CA GLY A 183 -1.29 10.39 7.74
C GLY A 183 -0.08 10.43 6.81
N SER A 184 1.12 10.77 7.30
CA SER A 184 2.33 10.76 6.48
C SER A 184 2.71 9.34 6.07
N ARG A 185 3.30 9.19 4.86
CA ARG A 185 3.77 7.89 4.38
C ARG A 185 4.77 7.23 5.33
N GLY A 186 5.64 8.03 5.99
CA GLY A 186 6.58 7.53 6.98
C GLY A 186 5.87 6.88 8.16
N ARG A 187 4.88 7.56 8.75
CA ARG A 187 4.06 7.06 9.84
C ARG A 187 3.25 5.83 9.43
N GLN A 188 2.63 5.86 8.25
CA GLN A 188 1.89 4.72 7.71
C GLN A 188 2.76 3.47 7.58
N LEU A 189 3.97 3.60 7.01
CA LEU A 189 4.90 2.49 6.87
C LEU A 189 5.38 1.98 8.23
N GLN A 190 5.67 2.87 9.21
CA GLN A 190 6.08 2.47 10.54
C GLN A 190 5.01 1.60 11.20
N VAL A 191 3.77 2.06 11.20
CA VAL A 191 2.62 1.32 11.75
C VAL A 191 2.44 -0.04 11.05
N GLN A 192 2.47 -0.06 9.71
CA GLN A 192 2.30 -1.29 8.93
C GLN A 192 3.41 -2.31 9.19
N PHE A 193 4.66 -1.87 9.28
CA PHE A 193 5.79 -2.77 9.49
C PHE A 193 5.85 -3.29 10.94
N THR A 194 5.50 -2.45 11.91
CA THR A 194 5.34 -2.89 13.31
C THR A 194 4.25 -3.94 13.44
N ALA A 195 3.07 -3.68 12.85
CA ALA A 195 1.97 -4.64 12.86
C ALA A 195 2.32 -5.94 12.11
N ALA A 196 3.08 -5.87 11.01
CA ALA A 196 3.52 -7.05 10.28
C ALA A 196 4.50 -7.92 11.09
N LEU A 197 5.43 -7.29 11.84
CA LEU A 197 6.32 -8.01 12.76
C LEU A 197 5.53 -8.72 13.87
N LEU A 198 4.56 -8.00 14.47
CA LEU A 198 3.75 -8.55 15.56
C LEU A 198 2.87 -9.72 15.09
N ARG A 199 2.20 -9.59 13.93
CA ARG A 199 1.42 -10.70 13.34
C ARG A 199 2.28 -11.92 13.13
N TRP A 200 3.41 -11.75 12.43
CA TRP A 200 4.33 -12.84 12.19
C TRP A 200 4.85 -13.47 13.49
N GLY A 201 5.15 -12.64 14.49
CA GLY A 201 5.61 -13.11 15.79
C GLY A 201 4.58 -13.98 16.51
N VAL A 202 3.29 -13.60 16.42
CA VAL A 202 2.17 -14.37 16.96
C VAL A 202 1.94 -15.63 16.13
N ASP A 203 1.85 -15.51 14.79
CA ASP A 203 1.60 -16.62 13.87
C ASP A 203 2.70 -17.71 13.93
N SER A 204 3.93 -17.32 14.27
CA SER A 204 5.07 -18.22 14.44
C SER A 204 5.34 -18.64 15.90
N GLU A 205 4.40 -18.38 16.80
CA GLU A 205 4.46 -18.71 18.24
C GLU A 205 5.67 -18.14 19.00
N ARG A 206 6.28 -17.08 18.43
CA ARG A 206 7.41 -16.35 19.06
C ARG A 206 6.95 -15.20 19.95
N LEU A 207 5.69 -14.82 19.82
CA LEU A 207 4.99 -13.88 20.69
C LEU A 207 3.69 -14.52 21.17
N PRO A 208 3.29 -14.27 22.41
CA PRO A 208 1.97 -14.69 22.88
C PRO A 208 0.85 -13.99 22.09
N SER A 209 -0.31 -14.62 22.01
CA SER A 209 -1.48 -14.09 21.28
C SER A 209 -1.91 -12.69 21.72
N SER A 210 -1.63 -12.33 22.98
CA SER A 210 -1.87 -10.98 23.51
C SER A 210 -1.08 -9.87 22.80
N TRP A 211 -0.04 -10.21 22.03
CA TRP A 211 0.72 -9.29 21.18
C TRP A 211 0.17 -9.15 19.77
N ALA A 212 -0.98 -9.76 19.46
CA ALA A 212 -1.63 -9.54 18.17
C ALA A 212 -1.97 -8.05 17.98
N PRO A 213 -1.55 -7.44 16.85
CA PRO A 213 -1.83 -6.04 16.62
C PRO A 213 -3.32 -5.82 16.33
N PRO A 214 -3.87 -4.62 16.61
CA PRO A 214 -5.23 -4.28 16.25
C PRO A 214 -5.50 -4.48 14.75
N LEU A 215 -6.71 -4.89 14.39
CA LEU A 215 -7.12 -5.02 12.99
C LEU A 215 -7.19 -3.66 12.29
N ASP A 216 -7.77 -2.66 12.98
CA ASP A 216 -7.80 -1.30 12.49
C ASP A 216 -6.55 -0.52 12.95
N LEU A 217 -5.68 -0.24 12.00
CA LEU A 217 -4.47 0.55 12.22
C LEU A 217 -4.67 2.03 11.86
N SER A 218 -5.84 2.44 11.38
CA SER A 218 -6.09 3.80 10.89
C SER A 218 -5.92 4.86 11.98
N ILE A 219 -6.26 4.53 13.24
CA ILE A 219 -6.11 5.40 14.39
C ILE A 219 -4.64 5.76 14.66
N TYR A 220 -3.72 4.82 14.42
CA TYR A 220 -2.28 5.04 14.59
C TYR A 220 -1.66 5.77 13.40
N VAL A 221 -2.19 5.56 12.18
CA VAL A 221 -1.75 6.27 10.97
C VAL A 221 -2.19 7.73 11.03
N GLY A 222 -3.45 7.96 11.41
CA GLY A 222 -4.07 9.29 11.41
C GLY A 222 -4.43 9.77 10.00
N ARG A 223 -5.15 10.89 9.94
CA ARG A 223 -5.53 11.53 8.66
C ARG A 223 -4.46 12.52 8.24
N LYS A 224 -4.19 12.58 6.96
CA LYS A 224 -3.30 13.58 6.37
C LYS A 224 -3.96 14.96 6.49
N ARG A 225 -3.25 15.93 7.08
CA ARG A 225 -3.77 17.30 7.29
C ARG A 225 -3.67 18.19 6.05
N GLU A 226 -2.71 17.91 5.17
CA GLU A 226 -2.48 18.70 3.96
C GLU A 226 -2.40 17.79 2.74
N GLU A 227 -2.96 18.22 1.63
CA GLU A 227 -2.64 17.63 0.34
C GLU A 227 -1.20 17.99 0.00
N ARG A 228 -0.34 16.99 -0.12
CA ARG A 228 0.99 17.21 -0.70
C ARG A 228 0.77 17.69 -2.12
N GLY A 229 1.52 18.71 -2.52
CA GLY A 229 1.52 19.19 -3.89
C GLY A 229 1.53 18.01 -4.87
N ILE A 230 0.63 18.05 -5.82
CA ILE A 230 0.47 17.01 -6.83
C ILE A 230 1.74 17.00 -7.68
N THR A 231 2.32 15.82 -7.88
CA THR A 231 3.43 15.70 -8.84
C THR A 231 2.91 16.06 -10.22
N THR A 232 3.44 17.14 -10.77
CA THR A 232 2.97 17.77 -12.01
C THR A 232 3.82 17.33 -13.19
N PRO A 233 3.25 17.24 -14.41
CA PRO A 233 4.02 17.13 -15.64
C PRO A 233 5.01 18.29 -15.78
N ILE A 234 6.24 18.01 -16.19
CA ILE A 234 7.16 19.06 -16.58
C ILE A 234 6.78 19.57 -17.96
N GLU A 235 6.80 20.87 -18.15
CA GLU A 235 6.55 21.51 -19.44
C GLU A 235 7.69 21.22 -20.44
N ALA A 236 7.36 21.19 -21.75
CA ALA A 236 8.35 20.89 -22.79
C ALA A 236 9.45 21.95 -22.86
N SER A 237 9.10 23.24 -22.68
CA SER A 237 10.06 24.35 -22.59
C SER A 237 11.09 24.11 -21.48
N HIS A 238 10.63 23.78 -20.28
CA HIS A 238 11.51 23.50 -19.15
C HIS A 238 12.39 22.26 -19.35
N VAL A 239 11.92 21.28 -20.15
CA VAL A 239 12.76 20.13 -20.54
C VAL A 239 13.91 20.60 -21.44
N LEU A 240 13.64 21.48 -22.41
CA LEU A 240 14.65 22.02 -23.32
C LEU A 240 15.68 22.87 -22.56
N ASP A 241 15.22 23.80 -21.73
CA ASP A 241 16.08 24.68 -20.93
C ASP A 241 16.99 23.87 -19.98
N LEU A 242 16.44 22.82 -19.33
CA LEU A 242 17.22 21.94 -18.46
C LEU A 242 18.24 21.12 -19.25
N ALA A 243 17.86 20.60 -20.42
CA ALA A 243 18.77 19.84 -21.25
C ALA A 243 19.96 20.68 -21.70
N GLU A 244 19.74 21.95 -22.00
CA GLU A 244 20.80 22.90 -22.37
C GLU A 244 21.67 23.28 -21.15
N ALA A 245 21.03 23.52 -19.99
CA ALA A 245 21.71 23.95 -18.77
C ALA A 245 22.53 22.84 -18.07
N ILE A 246 22.37 21.56 -18.43
CA ILE A 246 23.17 20.47 -17.86
C ILE A 246 24.57 20.45 -18.51
N PRO A 247 25.65 20.78 -17.77
CA PRO A 247 26.99 20.92 -18.38
C PRO A 247 27.65 19.60 -18.75
N ASP A 248 27.49 18.55 -17.94
CA ASP A 248 28.08 17.21 -18.21
C ASP A 248 27.25 16.49 -19.28
N PRO A 249 27.85 16.15 -20.44
CA PRO A 249 27.14 15.55 -21.56
C PRO A 249 26.54 14.17 -21.23
N ARG A 250 27.10 13.42 -20.28
CA ARG A 250 26.58 12.11 -19.86
C ARG A 250 25.28 12.27 -19.05
N TRP A 251 25.26 13.21 -18.09
CA TRP A 251 24.06 13.51 -17.31
C TRP A 251 22.99 14.21 -18.16
N ARG A 252 23.42 15.00 -19.14
CA ARG A 252 22.52 15.60 -20.13
C ARG A 252 21.83 14.52 -20.95
N LEU A 253 22.60 13.55 -21.49
CA LEU A 253 22.04 12.42 -22.23
C LEU A 253 21.07 11.61 -21.38
N ALA A 254 21.41 11.29 -20.13
CA ALA A 254 20.51 10.58 -19.21
C ALA A 254 19.19 11.35 -18.97
N PHE A 255 19.26 12.67 -18.79
CA PHE A 255 18.09 13.52 -18.63
C PHE A 255 17.24 13.57 -19.91
N GLN A 256 17.86 13.74 -21.06
CA GLN A 256 17.20 13.77 -22.37
C GLN A 256 16.49 12.45 -22.66
N LEU A 257 17.15 11.30 -22.44
CA LEU A 257 16.54 9.98 -22.57
C LEU A 257 15.32 9.80 -21.65
N MET A 258 15.45 10.23 -20.40
CA MET A 258 14.35 10.14 -19.43
C MET A 258 13.15 11.00 -19.86
N ALA A 259 13.38 12.22 -20.32
CA ALA A 259 12.32 13.14 -20.70
C ALA A 259 11.64 12.77 -22.04
N ALA A 260 12.44 12.38 -23.05
CA ALA A 260 11.96 12.08 -24.38
C ALA A 260 11.18 10.75 -24.48
N TYR A 261 11.56 9.75 -23.67
CA TYR A 261 10.91 8.43 -23.68
C TYR A 261 10.03 8.17 -22.45
N GLY A 262 9.87 9.15 -21.56
CA GLY A 262 9.07 9.01 -20.35
C GLY A 262 9.57 7.91 -19.41
N LEU A 263 10.90 7.72 -19.31
CA LEU A 263 11.50 6.64 -18.53
C LEU A 263 11.34 6.85 -17.02
N ARG A 264 11.29 5.76 -16.28
CA ARG A 264 11.62 5.79 -14.86
C ARG A 264 13.13 6.00 -14.72
N PRO A 265 13.62 6.76 -13.73
CA PRO A 265 15.07 6.94 -13.56
C PRO A 265 15.86 5.64 -13.48
N GLU A 266 15.30 4.59 -12.89
CA GLU A 266 15.93 3.27 -12.82
C GLU A 266 16.06 2.57 -14.20
N GLU A 267 15.17 2.90 -15.14
CA GLU A 267 15.20 2.33 -16.49
C GLU A 267 16.45 2.77 -17.27
N LEU A 268 17.07 3.89 -16.92
CA LEU A 268 18.30 4.39 -17.53
C LEU A 268 19.48 3.40 -17.45
N GLN A 269 19.50 2.55 -16.42
CA GLN A 269 20.54 1.51 -16.25
C GLN A 269 20.26 0.22 -17.04
N HIS A 270 19.14 0.16 -17.74
CA HIS A 270 18.65 -1.03 -18.43
C HIS A 270 18.31 -0.72 -19.88
N LEU A 271 19.06 0.19 -20.49
CA LEU A 271 18.88 0.57 -21.89
C LEU A 271 19.81 -0.22 -22.78
N GLU A 272 19.34 -0.60 -23.95
CA GLU A 272 20.14 -1.26 -24.99
C GLU A 272 19.59 -0.98 -26.39
N ILE A 273 20.42 -1.10 -27.39
CA ILE A 273 20.01 -1.05 -28.80
C ILE A 273 19.74 -2.48 -29.28
N GLN A 274 18.52 -2.74 -29.71
CA GLN A 274 18.14 -3.99 -30.36
C GLN A 274 17.55 -3.69 -31.75
N LYS A 275 18.09 -4.28 -32.80
CA LYS A 275 17.65 -4.12 -34.19
C LYS A 275 17.54 -2.63 -34.60
N GLY A 276 18.49 -1.81 -34.16
CA GLY A 276 18.51 -0.36 -34.45
C GLY A 276 17.53 0.50 -33.64
N GLN A 277 16.80 -0.06 -32.72
CA GLN A 277 15.86 0.65 -31.86
C GLN A 277 16.33 0.65 -30.41
N LEU A 278 15.99 1.68 -29.67
CA LEU A 278 16.29 1.77 -28.24
C LEU A 278 15.22 1.00 -27.43
N TRP A 279 15.69 0.13 -26.56
CA TRP A 279 14.88 -0.72 -25.69
C TRP A 279 15.20 -0.48 -24.23
N THR A 280 14.24 -0.75 -23.36
CA THR A 280 14.48 -0.96 -21.93
C THR A 280 14.18 -2.41 -21.56
N THR A 281 15.16 -3.05 -20.92
CA THR A 281 15.04 -4.42 -20.38
C THR A 281 14.64 -4.45 -18.92
N TYR A 282 14.39 -3.29 -18.32
CA TYR A 282 13.99 -3.16 -16.93
C TYR A 282 12.71 -3.92 -16.61
N GLN A 283 12.78 -4.80 -15.63
CA GLN A 283 11.65 -5.58 -15.14
C GLN A 283 11.35 -5.21 -13.67
N LYS A 284 10.31 -4.45 -13.47
CA LYS A 284 9.77 -4.22 -12.12
C LYS A 284 8.85 -5.38 -11.74
N VAL A 285 9.21 -6.10 -10.69
CA VAL A 285 8.36 -7.12 -10.07
C VAL A 285 7.46 -6.46 -9.03
N SER A 286 6.19 -6.74 -9.08
CA SER A 286 5.19 -6.31 -8.07
C SER A 286 4.22 -7.46 -7.80
N SER A 287 3.38 -7.33 -6.77
CA SER A 287 2.28 -8.27 -6.51
C SER A 287 1.29 -8.42 -7.68
N ARG A 288 1.27 -7.44 -8.61
CA ARG A 288 0.43 -7.43 -9.82
C ARG A 288 1.14 -7.97 -11.07
N GLY A 289 2.35 -8.54 -10.94
CA GLY A 289 3.13 -9.11 -12.05
C GLY A 289 4.43 -8.36 -12.36
N ARG A 290 5.03 -8.70 -13.50
CA ARG A 290 6.29 -8.12 -13.99
C ARG A 290 6.03 -7.18 -15.16
N THR A 291 6.71 -6.04 -15.19
CA THR A 291 6.80 -5.24 -16.42
C THR A 291 7.64 -6.00 -17.45
N ARG A 292 7.27 -5.87 -18.74
CA ARG A 292 8.03 -6.53 -19.84
C ARG A 292 9.04 -5.55 -20.41
N SER A 293 10.12 -6.11 -20.98
CA SER A 293 11.02 -5.36 -21.86
C SER A 293 10.21 -4.75 -23.00
N ARG A 294 10.57 -3.54 -23.42
CA ARG A 294 9.81 -2.83 -24.46
C ARG A 294 10.71 -1.91 -25.30
N VAL A 295 10.32 -1.72 -26.54
CA VAL A 295 10.88 -0.66 -27.38
C VAL A 295 10.45 0.71 -26.85
N LEU A 296 11.36 1.64 -26.84
CA LEU A 296 11.07 3.04 -26.47
C LEU A 296 10.60 3.81 -27.70
N ARG A 297 9.66 4.72 -27.48
CA ARG A 297 9.05 5.48 -28.59
C ARG A 297 9.04 6.96 -28.26
N LEU A 298 9.58 7.75 -29.19
CA LEU A 298 9.44 9.19 -29.17
C LEU A 298 7.98 9.56 -29.49
N LEU A 299 7.49 10.63 -28.91
CA LEU A 299 6.19 11.16 -29.28
C LEU A 299 6.28 11.87 -30.66
N PRO A 300 5.26 11.72 -31.50
CA PRO A 300 5.23 12.41 -32.79
C PRO A 300 5.33 13.94 -32.69
N CYS A 301 4.81 14.49 -31.59
CA CYS A 301 4.78 15.93 -31.31
C CYS A 301 6.09 16.47 -30.72
N ASP A 302 7.04 15.63 -30.34
CA ASP A 302 8.32 16.03 -29.72
C ASP A 302 9.44 16.14 -30.79
N ASP A 303 9.43 17.18 -31.64
CA ASP A 303 10.46 17.39 -32.67
C ASP A 303 11.86 17.54 -32.08
N TRP A 304 11.97 18.14 -30.87
CA TRP A 304 13.20 18.23 -30.13
C TRP A 304 13.76 16.85 -29.74
N GLY A 305 12.91 15.87 -29.47
CA GLY A 305 13.34 14.50 -29.21
C GLY A 305 13.99 13.84 -30.43
N LYS A 306 13.44 14.13 -31.63
CA LYS A 306 14.04 13.71 -32.91
C LYS A 306 15.36 14.43 -33.17
N ALA A 307 15.42 15.75 -32.92
CA ALA A 307 16.60 16.56 -33.11
C ALA A 307 17.80 16.11 -32.27
N TRP A 308 17.56 15.53 -31.08
CA TRP A 308 18.62 14.97 -30.24
C TRP A 308 19.20 13.66 -30.75
N ASP A 309 18.58 12.99 -31.71
CA ASP A 309 18.99 11.72 -32.31
C ASP A 309 19.47 10.68 -31.28
N LEU A 310 18.64 10.50 -30.24
CA LEU A 310 19.01 9.77 -29.02
C LEU A 310 19.36 8.30 -29.26
N GLU A 311 18.79 7.67 -30.29
CA GLU A 311 19.13 6.28 -30.66
C GLU A 311 20.57 6.16 -31.16
N LYS A 312 21.04 7.17 -31.92
CA LYS A 312 22.45 7.24 -32.34
C LYS A 312 23.36 7.77 -31.25
N ALA A 313 22.88 8.69 -30.42
CA ALA A 313 23.66 9.27 -29.32
C ALA A 313 23.88 8.26 -28.17
N PHE A 314 22.95 7.34 -27.96
CA PHE A 314 23.05 6.37 -26.88
C PHE A 314 24.20 5.40 -27.09
N ARG A 315 25.07 5.33 -26.08
CA ARG A 315 26.10 4.30 -25.89
C ARG A 315 26.21 4.05 -24.39
N ALA A 316 26.35 2.79 -24.00
CA ALA A 316 26.42 2.42 -22.58
C ALA A 316 27.58 3.12 -21.85
N ASP A 317 28.72 3.32 -22.51
CA ASP A 317 29.89 4.02 -21.99
C ASP A 317 29.73 5.54 -21.92
N ARG A 318 28.72 6.11 -22.59
CA ARG A 318 28.34 7.52 -22.51
C ARG A 318 27.33 7.82 -21.42
N MET A 319 26.80 6.81 -20.74
CA MET A 319 25.91 7.04 -19.61
C MET A 319 26.70 7.49 -18.37
N PRO A 320 26.08 8.30 -17.49
CA PRO A 320 26.75 8.72 -16.27
C PRO A 320 26.99 7.54 -15.34
N PRO A 321 28.02 7.59 -14.47
CA PRO A 321 28.28 6.54 -13.48
C PRO A 321 27.19 6.54 -12.41
N MET A 322 26.21 5.67 -12.57
CA MET A 322 25.14 5.43 -11.60
C MET A 322 25.38 4.12 -10.87
N ARG A 323 25.24 4.12 -9.56
CA ARG A 323 25.33 2.90 -8.75
C ARG A 323 24.22 1.92 -9.15
N PRO A 324 24.51 0.62 -9.28
CA PRO A 324 23.50 -0.37 -9.64
C PRO A 324 22.26 -0.31 -8.72
N GLY A 325 21.06 -0.15 -9.30
CA GLY A 325 19.79 -0.02 -8.58
C GLY A 325 19.59 1.32 -7.86
N HIS A 326 20.44 2.32 -8.07
CA HIS A 326 20.34 3.66 -7.47
C HIS A 326 20.19 4.78 -8.52
N GLY A 327 19.74 4.46 -9.73
CA GLY A 327 19.62 5.43 -10.82
C GLY A 327 18.78 6.66 -10.45
N ALA A 328 17.67 6.47 -9.73
CA ALA A 328 16.83 7.57 -9.26
C ALA A 328 17.53 8.47 -8.23
N GLU A 329 18.30 7.86 -7.33
CA GLU A 329 19.01 8.59 -6.27
C GLU A 329 20.17 9.39 -6.83
N ASP A 330 20.97 8.78 -7.71
CA ASP A 330 22.16 9.39 -8.30
C ASP A 330 21.80 10.54 -9.24
N LEU A 331 20.85 10.31 -10.17
CA LEU A 331 20.32 11.37 -11.03
C LEU A 331 19.65 12.48 -10.21
N GLY A 332 18.87 12.11 -9.20
CA GLY A 332 18.24 13.07 -8.29
C GLY A 332 19.26 13.91 -7.52
N THR A 333 20.37 13.32 -7.10
CA THR A 333 21.46 14.03 -6.42
C THR A 333 22.18 14.98 -7.37
N TYR A 334 22.41 14.55 -8.60
CA TYR A 334 23.01 15.42 -9.62
C TYR A 334 22.10 16.62 -9.93
N MET A 335 20.81 16.39 -10.20
CA MET A 335 19.85 17.44 -10.55
C MET A 335 19.63 18.44 -9.41
N ARG A 336 19.56 17.96 -8.15
CA ARG A 336 19.45 18.86 -6.99
C ARG A 336 20.56 19.91 -6.87
N ARG A 337 21.72 19.67 -7.49
CA ARG A 337 22.85 20.61 -7.51
C ARG A 337 22.79 21.59 -8.69
N ARG A 338 21.80 21.51 -9.58
CA ARG A 338 21.65 22.38 -10.75
C ARG A 338 20.81 23.61 -10.39
N PRO A 339 21.32 24.84 -10.61
CA PRO A 339 20.59 26.05 -10.26
C PRO A 339 19.22 26.16 -10.92
N LEU A 340 19.13 25.91 -12.23
CA LEU A 340 17.86 25.95 -12.96
C LEU A 340 16.85 24.92 -12.43
N TRP A 341 17.29 23.70 -12.08
CA TRP A 341 16.41 22.70 -11.46
C TRP A 341 15.86 23.18 -10.11
N GLN A 342 16.69 23.83 -9.30
CA GLN A 342 16.27 24.39 -8.02
C GLN A 342 15.29 25.55 -8.20
N GLN A 343 15.53 26.41 -9.20
CA GLN A 343 14.64 27.52 -9.54
C GLN A 343 13.27 26.98 -9.97
N LEU A 344 13.20 26.10 -10.96
CA LEU A 344 11.96 25.51 -11.45
C LEU A 344 11.19 24.80 -10.33
N ARG A 345 11.88 24.09 -9.43
CA ARG A 345 11.22 23.46 -8.28
C ARG A 345 10.51 24.47 -7.39
N ARG A 346 11.08 25.65 -7.14
CA ARG A 346 10.42 26.73 -6.38
C ARG A 346 9.23 27.30 -7.13
N GLU A 347 9.36 27.56 -8.41
CA GLU A 347 8.27 28.06 -9.26
C GLU A 347 7.05 27.11 -9.28
N TYR A 348 7.30 25.80 -9.36
CA TYR A 348 6.24 24.79 -9.26
C TYR A 348 5.64 24.75 -7.85
N GLU A 349 6.46 24.85 -6.81
CA GLU A 349 6.00 24.85 -5.42
C GLU A 349 5.13 26.06 -5.09
N GLU A 350 5.43 27.24 -5.62
CA GLU A 350 4.63 28.46 -5.52
C GLU A 350 3.24 28.30 -6.16
N LYS A 351 3.13 27.46 -7.19
CA LYS A 351 1.86 27.10 -7.83
C LYS A 351 1.12 25.95 -7.09
N GLY A 352 1.61 25.49 -5.94
CA GLY A 352 1.08 24.35 -5.22
C GLY A 352 1.41 22.98 -5.87
N GLU A 353 2.34 22.97 -6.81
CA GLU A 353 2.75 21.81 -7.60
C GLU A 353 4.09 21.25 -7.13
N LYS A 354 4.44 20.05 -7.56
CA LYS A 354 5.69 19.42 -7.16
C LYS A 354 6.49 18.90 -8.36
N LEU A 355 7.60 19.58 -8.66
CA LEU A 355 8.56 19.12 -9.66
C LEU A 355 9.55 18.12 -9.05
N VAL A 356 9.58 16.90 -9.61
CA VAL A 356 10.51 15.81 -9.28
C VAL A 356 11.00 15.14 -10.56
N LEU A 357 11.98 14.26 -10.50
CA LEU A 357 12.45 13.53 -11.69
C LEU A 357 11.30 12.80 -12.41
N TYR A 358 10.35 12.26 -11.64
CA TYR A 358 9.20 11.58 -12.19
C TYR A 358 8.24 12.49 -12.97
N SER A 359 8.37 13.83 -12.82
CA SER A 359 7.65 14.82 -13.61
C SER A 359 7.97 14.74 -15.10
N CYS A 360 9.17 14.28 -15.49
CA CYS A 360 9.50 14.01 -16.89
C CYS A 360 8.61 12.91 -17.49
N ARG A 361 8.37 11.86 -16.71
CA ARG A 361 7.48 10.75 -17.11
C ARG A 361 6.01 11.20 -17.17
N HIS A 362 5.60 12.04 -16.25
CA HIS A 362 4.28 12.68 -16.29
C HIS A 362 4.16 13.63 -17.50
N GLY A 363 5.22 14.39 -17.80
CA GLY A 363 5.27 15.25 -18.99
C GLY A 363 5.11 14.47 -20.30
N TYR A 364 5.80 13.33 -20.42
CA TYR A 364 5.61 12.43 -21.56
C TYR A 364 4.14 11.96 -21.68
N ALA A 365 3.55 11.47 -20.58
CA ALA A 365 2.17 11.02 -20.60
C ALA A 365 1.18 12.13 -20.93
N HIS A 366 1.39 13.34 -20.37
CA HIS A 366 0.58 14.51 -20.66
C HIS A 366 0.63 14.87 -22.15
N ARG A 367 1.83 15.02 -22.72
CA ARG A 367 1.97 15.32 -24.16
C ARG A 367 1.38 14.21 -25.03
N ALA A 368 1.56 12.95 -24.65
CA ALA A 368 0.99 11.82 -25.37
C ALA A 368 -0.54 11.87 -25.44
N HIS A 369 -1.20 12.28 -24.36
CA HIS A 369 -2.66 12.34 -24.31
C HIS A 369 -3.23 13.66 -24.85
N VAL A 370 -2.67 14.77 -24.41
CA VAL A 370 -3.24 16.09 -24.68
C VAL A 370 -2.78 16.63 -26.02
N ILE A 371 -1.52 16.44 -26.40
CA ILE A 371 -0.96 17.01 -27.62
C ILE A 371 -1.01 16.00 -28.79
N CYS A 372 -0.60 14.75 -28.54
CA CYS A 372 -0.58 13.71 -29.59
C CYS A 372 -1.89 12.90 -29.66
N GLU A 373 -2.83 13.12 -28.76
CA GLU A 373 -4.16 12.47 -28.72
C GLU A 373 -4.10 10.94 -28.76
N LEU A 374 -3.03 10.36 -28.21
CA LEU A 374 -2.85 8.91 -28.20
C LEU A 374 -3.79 8.24 -27.20
N PRO A 375 -4.45 7.13 -27.57
CA PRO A 375 -5.33 6.41 -26.67
C PRO A 375 -4.61 5.93 -25.40
N PRO A 376 -5.26 5.97 -24.22
CA PRO A 376 -4.64 5.57 -22.95
C PRO A 376 -4.00 4.17 -22.95
N LYS A 377 -4.60 3.21 -23.67
CA LYS A 377 -4.06 1.85 -23.81
C LYS A 377 -2.72 1.84 -24.55
N VAL A 378 -2.58 2.68 -25.57
CA VAL A 378 -1.34 2.80 -26.37
C VAL A 378 -0.23 3.44 -25.52
N VAL A 379 -0.55 4.53 -24.82
CA VAL A 379 0.41 5.23 -23.95
C VAL A 379 0.81 4.35 -22.79
N ALA A 380 -0.13 3.63 -22.16
CA ALA A 380 0.16 2.68 -21.09
C ALA A 380 1.16 1.60 -21.56
N ALA A 381 0.95 1.03 -22.74
CA ALA A 381 1.86 0.04 -23.33
C ALA A 381 3.24 0.63 -23.62
N ALA A 382 3.33 1.82 -24.23
CA ALA A 382 4.59 2.52 -24.49
C ALA A 382 5.37 2.83 -23.20
N MET A 383 4.66 3.17 -22.12
CA MET A 383 5.26 3.46 -20.82
C MET A 383 5.50 2.23 -19.94
N GLY A 384 5.05 1.03 -20.34
CA GLY A 384 5.18 -0.20 -19.53
C GLY A 384 4.33 -0.15 -18.25
N HIS A 385 3.07 0.27 -18.37
CA HIS A 385 2.05 0.22 -17.32
C HIS A 385 0.93 -0.75 -17.69
N SER A 386 0.16 -1.23 -16.70
CA SER A 386 -1.21 -1.67 -16.97
C SER A 386 -2.10 -0.44 -17.24
N VAL A 387 -3.16 -0.64 -18.01
CA VAL A 387 -4.12 0.44 -18.31
C VAL A 387 -4.73 1.03 -17.04
N GLU A 388 -5.06 0.18 -16.06
CA GLU A 388 -5.58 0.60 -14.74
C GLU A 388 -4.59 1.51 -13.99
N THR A 389 -3.31 1.11 -13.93
CA THR A 389 -2.28 1.93 -13.28
C THR A 389 -2.10 3.25 -14.00
N HIS A 390 -2.23 3.22 -15.33
CA HIS A 390 -2.09 4.40 -16.17
C HIS A 390 -3.25 5.37 -15.93
N LEU A 391 -4.49 4.90 -16.02
CA LEU A 391 -5.67 5.73 -15.76
C LEU A 391 -5.67 6.29 -14.34
N ALA A 392 -5.36 5.49 -13.32
CA ALA A 392 -5.27 5.96 -11.94
C ALA A 392 -4.24 7.09 -11.74
N ALA A 393 -3.18 7.11 -12.55
CA ALA A 393 -2.14 8.15 -12.46
C ALA A 393 -2.45 9.41 -13.28
N TYR A 394 -3.17 9.26 -14.40
CA TYR A 394 -3.24 10.29 -15.44
C TYR A 394 -4.65 10.79 -15.79
N SER A 395 -5.72 10.14 -15.31
CA SER A 395 -7.11 10.57 -15.57
C SER A 395 -7.43 11.99 -15.07
N ARG A 396 -6.71 12.46 -14.05
CA ARG A 396 -6.86 13.83 -13.50
C ARG A 396 -6.50 14.96 -14.47
N TRP A 397 -5.86 14.66 -15.60
CA TRP A 397 -5.53 15.66 -16.62
C TRP A 397 -6.57 15.71 -17.74
N CYS A 398 -7.62 14.90 -17.66
CA CYS A 398 -8.78 15.02 -18.52
C CYS A 398 -9.77 15.97 -17.83
N GLY A 399 -9.56 17.28 -17.95
CA GLY A 399 -10.51 18.31 -17.53
C GLY A 399 -11.70 18.38 -18.53
N ASP A 400 -12.73 19.15 -18.15
CA ASP A 400 -13.92 19.32 -18.99
C ASP A 400 -13.56 19.92 -20.35
N ASP A 401 -12.60 20.84 -20.43
CA ASP A 401 -12.05 21.42 -21.65
C ASP A 401 -11.46 20.37 -22.60
N VAL A 402 -10.77 19.36 -22.08
CA VAL A 402 -10.21 18.24 -22.87
C VAL A 402 -11.33 17.34 -23.38
N VAL A 403 -12.38 17.14 -22.59
CA VAL A 403 -13.54 16.36 -23.00
C VAL A 403 -14.31 17.08 -24.14
N ASP A 404 -14.59 18.36 -23.96
CA ASP A 404 -15.31 19.17 -24.95
C ASP A 404 -14.55 19.26 -26.29
N ASP A 405 -13.23 19.44 -26.24
CA ASP A 405 -12.38 19.47 -27.44
C ASP A 405 -12.36 18.11 -28.17
N ALA A 406 -12.33 17.00 -27.42
CA ALA A 406 -12.38 15.66 -27.99
C ALA A 406 -13.71 15.38 -28.71
N PHE A 407 -14.84 15.80 -28.12
CA PHE A 407 -16.15 15.68 -28.75
C PHE A 407 -16.25 16.54 -29.98
N ALA A 408 -15.84 17.82 -29.95
CA ALA A 408 -15.82 18.69 -31.08
C ALA A 408 -14.95 18.18 -32.25
N LYS A 409 -13.83 17.54 -31.96
CA LYS A 409 -12.98 16.86 -32.97
C LYS A 409 -13.65 15.66 -33.59
N ALA A 410 -14.35 14.85 -32.78
CA ALA A 410 -15.10 13.69 -33.27
C ALA A 410 -16.21 14.12 -34.21
N GLU A 411 -16.99 15.16 -33.90
CA GLU A 411 -18.02 15.74 -34.74
C GLU A 411 -17.45 16.23 -36.06
N ARG A 412 -16.33 16.97 -36.05
CA ARG A 412 -15.68 17.43 -37.29
C ARG A 412 -15.23 16.30 -38.18
N ARG A 413 -14.70 15.19 -37.61
CA ARG A 413 -14.31 14.01 -38.41
C ARG A 413 -15.49 13.33 -39.06
N LEU A 414 -16.63 13.19 -38.37
CA LEU A 414 -17.83 12.59 -38.87
C LEU A 414 -18.51 13.46 -39.95
N SER A 415 -18.37 14.78 -39.87
CA SER A 415 -18.92 15.73 -40.85
C SER A 415 -18.08 15.80 -42.14
N GLN A 416 -16.88 15.25 -42.17
CA GLN A 416 -15.97 15.23 -43.32
C GLN A 416 -15.92 13.86 -44.02
N SER A 417 -16.58 12.86 -43.47
CA SER A 417 -16.73 11.52 -44.02
C SER A 417 -18.09 11.33 -44.66
#